data_192baca2f54bdb75f709dc8994a1fbe5
#
_entry.id   192baca2f54bdb75f709dc8994a1fbe5
#
_cell.length_a   1.000
_cell.length_b   1.000
_cell.length_c   1.000
_cell.angle_alpha   90.00
_cell.angle_beta   90.00
_cell.angle_gamma   90.00
#
_symmetry.space_group_name_H-M   'P 1'
#
loop_
_entity.id
_entity.type
_entity.pdbx_description
1 polymer ?
#
loop_
_entity_poly.entity_id
_entity_poly.type
_entity_poly.pdbx_seq_one_letter_code
_entity_poly.pdbx_strand_id
1 'polypeptide(L)'
;FRDLLISVTNFFRDADAFEALEKQVIPKICRERDDKSPVRIWVPACTTGEEVYSLAILVREYLDGEGLAVPVQIFATDIDDLALSVARHGRYPEQLPRQVSPERLSRFFERDGASYVVSKKIREMCIFSPHNVISDPPFSRMDLVSCRNLLIYFGADLQRQVIPTFHYALRPGCYLF
;
A
#
# COMPACT_ATOMS: atom_id res chain seq x y z
N PHE A 1 -8.12 22.74 7.49
CA PHE A 1 -8.18 21.49 6.71
C PHE A 1 -7.27 20.38 7.26
N ARG A 2 -6.16 20.73 7.97
CA ARG A 2 -5.26 19.75 8.58
C ARG A 2 -5.85 19.02 9.80
N ASP A 3 -6.79 19.61 10.51
CA ASP A 3 -7.33 19.08 11.77
C ASP A 3 -8.43 18.01 11.60
N LEU A 4 -8.82 17.68 10.38
CA LEU A 4 -9.85 16.69 10.05
C LEU A 4 -9.30 15.34 9.56
N LEU A 5 -7.98 15.21 9.42
CA LEU A 5 -7.36 13.94 9.03
C LEU A 5 -7.23 13.03 10.26
N ILE A 6 -8.30 12.32 10.58
CA ILE A 6 -8.26 11.22 11.55
C ILE A 6 -7.47 10.10 10.89
N SER A 7 -6.17 10.10 11.11
CA SER A 7 -5.23 9.09 10.61
C SER A 7 -5.36 7.79 11.39
N VAL A 8 -6.54 7.13 11.31
CA VAL A 8 -6.70 5.80 11.88
C VAL A 8 -6.37 4.79 10.80
N THR A 9 -5.16 4.24 10.85
CA THR A 9 -4.71 3.18 9.97
C THR A 9 -4.10 2.04 10.78
N ASN A 10 -4.23 0.82 10.30
CA ASN A 10 -3.71 -0.39 10.92
C ASN A 10 -3.17 -1.34 9.85
N PHE A 11 -2.22 -2.19 10.24
CA PHE A 11 -1.79 -3.29 9.38
C PHE A 11 -2.95 -4.26 9.13
N PHE A 12 -3.07 -4.71 7.87
CA PHE A 12 -4.10 -5.66 7.43
C PHE A 12 -5.52 -5.30 7.87
N ARG A 13 -5.83 -4.00 7.83
CA ARG A 13 -7.15 -3.46 8.20
C ARG A 13 -8.25 -4.09 7.34
N ASP A 14 -9.34 -4.59 7.99
CA ASP A 14 -10.39 -5.39 7.38
C ASP A 14 -9.84 -6.69 6.78
N ALA A 15 -9.52 -7.63 7.67
CA ALA A 15 -8.82 -8.88 7.34
C ALA A 15 -9.43 -9.64 6.15
N ASP A 16 -10.77 -9.71 6.07
CA ASP A 16 -11.48 -10.38 4.97
C ASP A 16 -11.18 -9.74 3.60
N ALA A 17 -11.04 -8.40 3.56
CA ALA A 17 -10.70 -7.69 2.35
C ALA A 17 -9.26 -8.00 1.90
N PHE A 18 -8.31 -8.04 2.84
CA PHE A 18 -6.93 -8.42 2.55
C PHE A 18 -6.82 -9.91 2.14
N GLU A 19 -7.61 -10.79 2.73
CA GLU A 19 -7.68 -12.19 2.33
C GLU A 19 -8.21 -12.34 0.89
N ALA A 20 -9.25 -11.59 0.53
CA ALA A 20 -9.75 -11.56 -0.84
C ALA A 20 -8.70 -11.03 -1.83
N LEU A 21 -7.98 -9.98 -1.47
CA LEU A 21 -6.88 -9.41 -2.26
C LEU A 21 -5.77 -10.46 -2.48
N GLU A 22 -5.35 -11.12 -1.41
CA GLU A 22 -4.32 -12.17 -1.44
C GLU A 22 -4.69 -13.33 -2.37
N LYS A 23 -5.94 -13.79 -2.31
CA LYS A 23 -6.40 -14.95 -3.08
C LYS A 23 -6.76 -14.63 -4.52
N GLN A 24 -7.31 -13.46 -4.80
CA GLN A 24 -7.95 -13.16 -6.09
C GLN A 24 -7.16 -12.18 -6.95
N VAL A 25 -6.41 -11.27 -6.37
CA VAL A 25 -5.74 -10.17 -7.10
C VAL A 25 -4.24 -10.35 -7.17
N ILE A 26 -3.57 -10.59 -6.05
CA ILE A 26 -2.10 -10.71 -6.00
C ILE A 26 -1.58 -11.77 -6.98
N PRO A 27 -2.17 -13.00 -7.08
CA PRO A 27 -1.73 -13.98 -8.06
C PRO A 27 -1.81 -13.48 -9.50
N LYS A 28 -2.87 -12.77 -9.85
CA LYS A 28 -3.09 -12.27 -11.21
C LYS A 28 -2.09 -11.18 -11.58
N ILE A 29 -1.91 -10.18 -10.75
CA ILE A 29 -0.96 -9.08 -11.04
C ILE A 29 0.51 -9.54 -11.01
N CYS A 30 0.84 -10.65 -10.37
CA CYS A 30 2.19 -11.20 -10.32
C CYS A 30 2.51 -12.20 -11.42
N ARG A 31 1.54 -13.03 -11.86
CA ARG A 31 1.73 -14.10 -12.84
C ARG A 31 1.34 -13.73 -14.28
N GLU A 32 0.22 -13.04 -14.45
CA GLU A 32 -0.35 -12.73 -15.76
C GLU A 32 0.36 -11.52 -16.39
N ARG A 33 1.66 -11.67 -16.63
CA ARG A 33 2.49 -10.62 -17.21
C ARG A 33 3.23 -11.12 -18.44
N ASP A 34 2.93 -10.50 -19.56
CA ASP A 34 3.61 -10.80 -20.84
C ASP A 34 4.97 -10.09 -20.94
N ASP A 35 5.27 -9.20 -20.01
CA ASP A 35 6.49 -8.41 -20.00
C ASP A 35 7.26 -8.58 -18.67
N LYS A 36 8.55 -8.28 -18.71
CA LYS A 36 9.42 -8.25 -17.53
C LYS A 36 9.29 -6.95 -16.72
N SER A 37 8.24 -6.16 -16.95
CA SER A 37 8.03 -4.91 -16.25
C SER A 37 7.71 -5.16 -14.76
N PRO A 38 8.02 -4.23 -13.87
CA PRO A 38 7.70 -4.38 -12.46
C PRO A 38 6.19 -4.42 -12.22
N VAL A 39 5.77 -5.15 -11.17
CA VAL A 39 4.43 -4.97 -10.59
C VAL A 39 4.36 -3.57 -10.01
N ARG A 40 3.36 -2.80 -10.42
CA ARG A 40 3.21 -1.41 -10.00
C ARG A 40 1.91 -1.23 -9.23
N ILE A 41 2.03 -0.76 -8.00
CA ILE A 41 0.92 -0.51 -7.09
C ILE A 41 0.96 0.95 -6.67
N TRP A 42 -0.19 1.61 -6.61
CA TRP A 42 -0.31 2.95 -6.06
C TRP A 42 -1.23 2.94 -4.84
N VAL A 43 -0.75 3.53 -3.75
CA VAL A 43 -1.50 3.71 -2.50
C VAL A 43 -1.60 5.20 -2.20
N PRO A 44 -2.63 5.88 -2.70
CA PRO A 44 -2.91 7.28 -2.35
C PRO A 44 -3.40 7.40 -0.90
N ALA A 45 -3.09 8.53 -0.26
CA ALA A 45 -3.40 8.81 1.15
C ALA A 45 -2.89 7.70 2.10
N CYS A 46 -1.61 7.35 1.94
CA CYS A 46 -0.99 6.22 2.61
C CYS A 46 -0.75 6.44 4.12
N THR A 47 -0.93 7.65 4.62
CA THR A 47 -0.71 8.05 6.01
C THR A 47 0.65 7.58 6.55
N THR A 48 0.69 6.83 7.63
CA THR A 48 1.90 6.30 8.27
C THR A 48 2.39 4.96 7.69
N GLY A 49 1.79 4.49 6.58
CA GLY A 49 2.33 3.43 5.73
C GLY A 49 1.88 2.00 6.05
N GLU A 50 0.98 1.78 7.01
CA GLU A 50 0.54 0.44 7.41
C GLU A 50 -0.10 -0.34 6.26
N GLU A 51 -0.93 0.30 5.44
CA GLU A 51 -1.54 -0.32 4.26
C GLU A 51 -0.49 -0.64 3.19
N VAL A 52 0.46 0.27 2.98
CA VAL A 52 1.56 0.09 2.01
C VAL A 52 2.36 -1.16 2.34
N TYR A 53 2.78 -1.27 3.59
CA TYR A 53 3.59 -2.41 4.03
C TYR A 53 2.77 -3.70 4.11
N SER A 54 1.48 -3.63 4.42
CA SER A 54 0.59 -4.80 4.34
C SER A 54 0.52 -5.35 2.92
N LEU A 55 0.38 -4.48 1.91
CA LEU A 55 0.41 -4.87 0.49
C LEU A 55 1.78 -5.42 0.08
N ALA A 56 2.87 -4.76 0.49
CA ALA A 56 4.23 -5.21 0.20
C ALA A 56 4.50 -6.61 0.76
N ILE A 57 4.04 -6.89 1.97
CA ILE A 57 4.14 -8.20 2.61
C ILE A 57 3.36 -9.26 1.81
N LEU A 58 2.10 -9.01 1.44
CA LEU A 58 1.31 -9.96 0.64
C LEU A 58 1.98 -10.29 -0.69
N VAL A 59 2.44 -9.26 -1.42
CA VAL A 59 3.14 -9.47 -2.69
C VAL A 59 4.41 -10.28 -2.48
N ARG A 60 5.19 -9.96 -1.44
CA ARG A 60 6.44 -10.66 -1.14
C ARG A 60 6.21 -12.12 -0.74
N GLU A 61 5.19 -12.38 0.08
CA GLU A 61 4.79 -13.75 0.45
C GLU A 61 4.45 -14.59 -0.78
N TYR A 62 3.65 -14.02 -1.67
CA TYR A 62 3.27 -14.69 -2.91
C TYR A 62 4.47 -14.97 -3.82
N LEU A 63 5.31 -13.97 -4.07
CA LEU A 63 6.49 -14.14 -4.93
C LEU A 63 7.49 -15.15 -4.37
N ASP A 64 7.72 -15.13 -3.05
CA ASP A 64 8.59 -16.10 -2.38
C ASP A 64 8.01 -17.52 -2.42
N GLY A 65 6.69 -17.66 -2.22
CA GLY A 65 5.99 -18.96 -2.27
C GLY A 65 5.99 -19.60 -3.65
N GLU A 66 5.95 -18.79 -4.69
CA GLU A 66 5.95 -19.25 -6.10
C GLU A 66 7.36 -19.29 -6.72
N GLY A 67 8.39 -18.88 -6.00
CA GLY A 67 9.76 -18.79 -6.52
C GLY A 67 9.93 -17.78 -7.66
N LEU A 68 9.10 -16.73 -7.67
CA LEU A 68 9.10 -15.71 -8.72
C LEU A 68 10.02 -14.53 -8.36
N ALA A 69 10.83 -14.11 -9.34
CA ALA A 69 11.73 -12.96 -9.24
C ALA A 69 11.19 -11.76 -10.04
N VAL A 70 10.00 -11.28 -9.69
CA VAL A 70 9.38 -10.13 -10.33
C VAL A 70 9.71 -8.86 -9.56
N PRO A 71 10.21 -7.78 -10.20
CA PRO A 71 10.39 -6.49 -9.55
C PRO A 71 9.05 -5.90 -9.11
N VAL A 72 9.03 -5.20 -7.98
CA VAL A 72 7.83 -4.58 -7.41
C VAL A 72 8.11 -3.13 -7.08
N GLN A 73 7.19 -2.25 -7.43
CA GLN A 73 7.22 -0.83 -7.13
C GLN A 73 5.87 -0.41 -6.53
N ILE A 74 5.86 -0.06 -5.27
CA ILE A 74 4.68 0.44 -4.56
C ILE A 74 4.86 1.94 -4.34
N PHE A 75 4.11 2.74 -5.09
CA PHE A 75 4.08 4.20 -4.95
C PHE A 75 3.08 4.55 -3.86
N ALA A 76 3.58 5.07 -2.77
CA ALA A 76 2.82 5.45 -1.60
C ALA A 76 2.81 6.97 -1.45
N THR A 77 1.65 7.58 -1.47
CA THR A 77 1.55 9.04 -1.52
C THR A 77 0.61 9.59 -0.48
N ASP A 78 0.97 10.75 0.06
CA ASP A 78 0.13 11.51 0.99
C ASP A 78 0.43 13.01 0.86
N ILE A 79 -0.45 13.85 1.40
CA ILE A 79 -0.24 15.30 1.52
C ILE A 79 0.45 15.66 2.85
N ASP A 80 0.49 14.74 3.81
CA ASP A 80 1.08 14.93 5.14
C ASP A 80 2.53 14.45 5.16
N ASP A 81 3.47 15.40 5.11
CA ASP A 81 4.91 15.11 5.15
C ASP A 81 5.36 14.45 6.46
N LEU A 82 4.68 14.71 7.57
CA LEU A 82 5.01 14.09 8.86
C LEU A 82 4.62 12.61 8.84
N ALA A 83 3.43 12.30 8.35
CA ALA A 83 2.99 10.92 8.16
C ALA A 83 3.91 10.16 7.18
N LEU A 84 4.28 10.78 6.06
CA LEU A 84 5.25 10.22 5.11
C LEU A 84 6.62 9.97 5.74
N SER A 85 7.07 10.85 6.64
CA SER A 85 8.32 10.64 7.36
C SER A 85 8.27 9.38 8.24
N VAL A 86 7.18 9.17 8.97
CA VAL A 86 6.96 7.94 9.76
C VAL A 86 6.95 6.72 8.84
N ALA A 87 6.21 6.78 7.74
CA ALA A 87 6.11 5.71 6.77
C ALA A 87 7.48 5.33 6.18
N ARG A 88 8.30 6.32 5.78
CA ARG A 88 9.66 6.08 5.25
C ARG A 88 10.59 5.38 6.23
N HIS A 89 10.50 5.72 7.52
CA HIS A 89 11.29 5.06 8.56
C HIS A 89 10.81 3.62 8.80
N GLY A 90 9.53 3.35 8.57
CA GLY A 90 8.94 2.03 8.77
C GLY A 90 9.05 1.53 10.21
N ARG A 91 9.03 2.45 11.18
CA ARG A 91 9.17 2.16 12.62
C ARG A 91 7.81 2.27 13.28
N TYR A 92 7.40 1.17 13.93
CA TYR A 92 6.09 1.04 14.58
C TYR A 92 6.23 0.67 16.04
N PRO A 93 5.25 1.05 16.88
CA PRO A 93 5.33 0.87 18.33
C PRO A 93 5.19 -0.60 18.74
N GLU A 94 5.47 -0.86 20.02
CA GLU A 94 5.44 -2.19 20.66
C GLU A 94 4.11 -2.95 20.51
N GLN A 95 3.00 -2.23 20.24
CA GLN A 95 1.68 -2.83 20.06
C GLN A 95 1.47 -3.52 18.69
N LEU A 96 2.44 -3.42 17.78
CA LEU A 96 2.37 -4.03 16.43
C LEU A 96 1.97 -5.53 16.44
N PRO A 97 2.38 -6.38 17.38
CA PRO A 97 1.96 -7.79 17.44
C PRO A 97 0.45 -8.02 17.57
N ARG A 98 -0.33 -6.99 17.89
CA ARG A 98 -1.80 -7.07 17.91
C ARG A 98 -2.42 -6.97 16.51
N GLN A 99 -1.65 -6.55 15.52
CA GLN A 99 -2.11 -6.28 14.15
C GLN A 99 -1.46 -7.21 13.12
N VAL A 100 -0.31 -7.77 13.44
CA VAL A 100 0.51 -8.59 12.54
C VAL A 100 0.72 -9.96 13.16
N SER A 101 0.55 -11.02 12.36
CA SER A 101 0.75 -12.39 12.86
C SER A 101 2.19 -12.64 13.29
N PRO A 102 2.43 -13.57 14.24
CA PRO A 102 3.79 -13.91 14.69
C PRO A 102 4.73 -14.30 13.54
N GLU A 103 4.23 -15.02 12.55
CA GLU A 103 4.99 -15.47 11.38
C GLU A 103 5.43 -14.27 10.51
N ARG A 104 4.51 -13.34 10.20
CA ARG A 104 4.80 -12.11 9.47
C ARG A 104 5.73 -11.20 10.25
N LEU A 105 5.51 -11.12 11.56
CA LEU A 105 6.34 -10.30 12.43
C LEU A 105 7.80 -10.77 12.44
N SER A 106 8.03 -12.08 12.60
CA SER A 106 9.37 -12.66 12.59
C SER A 106 10.07 -12.58 11.24
N ARG A 107 9.31 -12.61 10.15
CA ARG A 107 9.83 -12.65 8.78
C ARG A 107 10.11 -11.26 8.18
N PHE A 108 9.27 -10.27 8.50
CA PHE A 108 9.27 -8.98 7.82
C PHE A 108 9.57 -7.77 8.71
N PHE A 109 9.78 -8.00 9.99
CA PHE A 109 10.12 -6.94 10.94
C PHE A 109 11.33 -7.32 11.79
N GLU A 110 12.07 -6.30 12.16
CA GLU A 110 13.20 -6.40 13.10
C GLU A 110 12.83 -5.68 14.40
N ARG A 111 13.07 -6.32 15.53
CA ARG A 111 12.84 -5.67 16.82
C ARG A 111 13.99 -4.72 17.13
N ASP A 112 13.67 -3.49 17.47
CA ASP A 112 14.62 -2.46 17.88
C ASP A 112 14.12 -1.78 19.16
N GLY A 113 14.59 -2.28 20.30
CA GLY A 113 14.13 -1.87 21.63
C GLY A 113 12.64 -2.12 21.82
N ALA A 114 11.87 -1.08 22.10
CA ALA A 114 10.42 -1.11 22.26
C ALA A 114 9.66 -0.90 20.94
N SER A 115 10.34 -0.99 19.79
CA SER A 115 9.75 -0.77 18.48
C SER A 115 10.01 -1.94 17.55
N TYR A 116 9.25 -1.98 16.47
CA TYR A 116 9.46 -2.85 15.33
C TYR A 116 9.77 -2.03 14.09
N VAL A 117 10.76 -2.44 13.31
CA VAL A 117 11.15 -1.79 12.06
C VAL A 117 10.88 -2.75 10.92
N VAL A 118 10.19 -2.29 9.89
CA VAL A 118 9.98 -3.06 8.66
C VAL A 118 11.32 -3.41 8.03
N SER A 119 11.51 -4.66 7.64
CA SER A 119 12.76 -5.14 7.05
C SER A 119 13.14 -4.34 5.79
N LYS A 120 14.43 -4.23 5.53
CA LYS A 120 14.96 -3.53 4.36
C LYS A 120 14.37 -4.08 3.05
N LYS A 121 14.24 -5.41 2.93
CA LYS A 121 13.67 -6.09 1.76
C LYS A 121 12.27 -5.59 1.41
N ILE A 122 11.43 -5.33 2.41
CA ILE A 122 10.08 -4.80 2.21
C ILE A 122 10.11 -3.30 1.92
N ARG A 123 10.92 -2.52 2.64
CA ARG A 123 11.02 -1.08 2.43
C ARG A 123 11.51 -0.70 1.04
N GLU A 124 12.42 -1.48 0.46
CA GLU A 124 12.96 -1.26 -0.89
C GLU A 124 11.91 -1.42 -2.00
N MET A 125 10.78 -2.08 -1.73
CA MET A 125 9.65 -2.16 -2.66
C MET A 125 8.79 -0.88 -2.68
N CYS A 126 8.94 0.01 -1.69
CA CYS A 126 8.05 1.12 -1.42
C CYS A 126 8.73 2.46 -1.70
N ILE A 127 8.02 3.35 -2.40
CA ILE A 127 8.47 4.70 -2.76
C ILE A 127 7.46 5.67 -2.19
N PHE A 128 7.87 6.45 -1.18
CA PHE A 128 7.01 7.43 -0.51
C PHE A 128 7.25 8.84 -1.06
N SER A 129 6.19 9.52 -1.49
CA SER A 129 6.26 10.85 -2.08
C SER A 129 5.07 11.73 -1.69
N PRO A 130 5.28 13.04 -1.48
CA PRO A 130 4.18 13.99 -1.39
C PRO A 130 3.38 14.00 -2.69
N HIS A 131 2.06 13.95 -2.57
CA HIS A 131 1.16 14.01 -3.73
C HIS A 131 -0.27 14.28 -3.27
N ASN A 132 -0.93 15.22 -3.93
CA ASN A 132 -2.34 15.53 -3.71
C ASN A 132 -3.18 14.83 -4.80
N VAL A 133 -3.93 13.82 -4.41
CA VAL A 133 -4.77 13.02 -5.32
C VAL A 133 -5.84 13.85 -6.06
N ILE A 134 -6.20 15.03 -5.52
CA ILE A 134 -7.23 15.90 -6.10
C ILE A 134 -6.64 16.81 -7.19
N SER A 135 -5.44 17.35 -6.97
CA SER A 135 -4.86 18.41 -7.81
C SER A 135 -3.70 17.96 -8.69
N ASP A 136 -2.96 16.93 -8.26
CA ASP A 136 -1.75 16.54 -8.96
C ASP A 136 -2.04 15.50 -10.05
N PRO A 137 -1.20 15.45 -11.11
CA PRO A 137 -1.35 14.44 -12.14
C PRO A 137 -1.26 13.02 -11.58
N PRO A 138 -2.15 12.10 -11.98
CA PRO A 138 -2.12 10.73 -11.50
C PRO A 138 -0.89 9.96 -12.00
N PHE A 139 -0.51 8.95 -11.25
CA PHE A 139 0.37 7.91 -11.78
C PHE A 139 -0.30 7.18 -12.93
N SER A 140 0.46 6.42 -13.70
CA SER A 140 -0.06 5.66 -14.82
C SER A 140 0.49 4.24 -14.86
N ARG A 141 -0.18 3.35 -15.59
CA ARG A 141 0.21 1.95 -15.80
C ARG A 141 0.32 1.16 -14.49
N MET A 142 -0.63 1.37 -13.58
CA MET A 142 -0.72 0.64 -12.33
C MET A 142 -1.47 -0.69 -12.51
N ASP A 143 -0.99 -1.73 -11.86
CA ASP A 143 -1.65 -3.04 -11.79
C ASP A 143 -2.67 -3.07 -10.64
N LEU A 144 -2.47 -2.26 -9.62
CA LEU A 144 -3.39 -2.10 -8.49
C LEU A 144 -3.34 -0.64 -8.01
N VAL A 145 -4.51 -0.07 -7.75
CA VAL A 145 -4.66 1.15 -6.94
C VAL A 145 -5.39 0.76 -5.67
N SER A 146 -4.79 1.03 -4.51
CA SER A 146 -5.41 0.79 -3.21
C SER A 146 -5.75 2.11 -2.54
N CYS A 147 -7.04 2.47 -2.55
CA CYS A 147 -7.55 3.71 -1.99
C CYS A 147 -8.69 3.44 -1.01
N ARG A 148 -8.34 2.91 0.15
CA ARG A 148 -9.30 2.52 1.16
C ARG A 148 -9.53 3.63 2.17
N ASN A 149 -10.79 3.79 2.58
CA ASN A 149 -11.22 4.72 3.62
C ASN A 149 -10.98 6.23 3.34
N LEU A 150 -10.38 6.61 2.20
CA LEU A 150 -10.20 8.02 1.83
C LEU A 150 -11.52 8.63 1.31
N LEU A 151 -12.21 7.91 0.43
CA LEU A 151 -13.39 8.43 -0.26
C LEU A 151 -14.57 8.74 0.69
N ILE A 152 -14.60 8.16 1.87
CA ILE A 152 -15.64 8.44 2.88
C ILE A 152 -15.58 9.90 3.40
N TYR A 153 -14.42 10.54 3.30
CA TYR A 153 -14.22 11.93 3.69
C TYR A 153 -14.53 12.93 2.56
N PHE A 154 -14.78 12.43 1.35
CA PHE A 154 -15.04 13.26 0.20
C PHE A 154 -16.55 13.39 -0.05
N GLY A 155 -17.01 14.62 -0.25
CA GLY A 155 -18.34 14.85 -0.81
C GLY A 155 -18.48 14.28 -2.23
N ALA A 156 -19.71 14.11 -2.70
CA ALA A 156 -20.02 13.50 -4.00
C ALA A 156 -19.30 14.16 -5.19
N ASP A 157 -19.04 15.46 -5.13
CA ASP A 157 -18.33 16.19 -6.19
C ASP A 157 -16.85 15.79 -6.27
N LEU A 158 -16.17 15.69 -5.13
CA LEU A 158 -14.78 15.24 -5.08
C LEU A 158 -14.64 13.77 -5.44
N GLN A 159 -15.58 12.91 -5.03
CA GLN A 159 -15.60 11.51 -5.44
C GLN A 159 -15.71 11.39 -6.96
N ARG A 160 -16.60 12.16 -7.60
CA ARG A 160 -16.73 12.20 -9.06
C ARG A 160 -15.47 12.67 -9.78
N GLN A 161 -14.64 13.47 -9.13
CA GLN A 161 -13.36 13.93 -9.67
C GLN A 161 -12.25 12.89 -9.51
N VAL A 162 -12.17 12.24 -8.35
CA VAL A 162 -11.05 11.36 -8.00
C VAL A 162 -11.19 9.95 -8.60
N ILE A 163 -12.40 9.40 -8.67
CA ILE A 163 -12.62 8.05 -9.23
C ILE A 163 -12.13 7.92 -10.68
N PRO A 164 -12.40 8.85 -11.61
CA PRO A 164 -11.82 8.82 -12.95
C PRO A 164 -10.28 8.88 -12.95
N THR A 165 -9.67 9.57 -11.99
CA THR A 165 -8.22 9.63 -11.82
C THR A 165 -7.63 8.24 -11.55
N PHE A 166 -8.27 7.45 -10.69
CA PHE A 166 -7.85 6.06 -10.44
C PHE A 166 -8.07 5.15 -11.65
N HIS A 167 -9.19 5.32 -12.35
CA HIS A 167 -9.44 4.60 -13.60
C HIS A 167 -8.36 4.88 -14.65
N TYR A 168 -7.95 6.15 -14.79
CA TYR A 168 -6.86 6.53 -15.71
C TYR A 168 -5.51 5.95 -15.28
N ALA A 169 -5.25 5.89 -13.97
CA ALA A 169 -4.00 5.34 -13.44
C ALA A 169 -3.83 3.85 -13.72
N LEU A 170 -4.92 3.09 -13.77
CA LEU A 170 -4.92 1.65 -13.93
C LEU A 170 -4.68 1.22 -15.39
N ARG A 171 -3.99 0.11 -15.56
CA ARG A 171 -3.98 -0.63 -16.83
C ARG A 171 -5.36 -1.25 -17.08
N PRO A 172 -5.77 -1.45 -18.35
CA PRO A 172 -6.99 -2.18 -18.65
C PRO A 172 -7.02 -3.56 -17.98
N GLY A 173 -8.14 -3.88 -17.33
CA GLY A 173 -8.31 -5.17 -16.63
C GLY A 173 -7.62 -5.27 -15.26
N CYS A 174 -7.00 -4.20 -14.77
CA CYS A 174 -6.37 -4.14 -13.45
C CYS A 174 -7.33 -3.64 -12.36
N TYR A 175 -6.89 -3.54 -11.12
CA TYR A 175 -7.75 -3.56 -9.94
C TYR A 175 -7.73 -2.25 -9.15
N LEU A 176 -8.91 -1.83 -8.69
CA LEU A 176 -9.10 -0.83 -7.65
C LEU A 176 -9.57 -1.54 -6.37
N PHE A 177 -8.87 -1.27 -5.25
CA PHE A 177 -9.12 -1.86 -3.93
C PHE A 177 -9.43 -0.79 -2.90
#